data_06fc3cabf42fbe6abd2ea3876e5cfa77
#
_entry.id   06fc3cabf42fbe6abd2ea3876e5cfa77
#
_cell.length_a   1.000
_cell.length_b   1.000
_cell.length_c   1.000
_cell.angle_alpha   90.00
_cell.angle_beta   90.00
_cell.angle_gamma   90.00
#
_symmetry.space_group_name_H-M   'P 1'
#
loop_
_entity.id
_entity.type
_entity.pdbx_description
1 polymer ?
#
loop_
_entity_poly.entity_id
_entity_poly.type
_entity_poly.pdbx_seq_one_letter_code
_entity_poly.pdbx_strand_id
1 'polypeptide(L)'
;MEQKISTALKEIKRGANEIIGLEYIEKLVRKYYETNERFIVKAGFDPTAPDLHLGHTVLIQKLALLQQYGARVKFLIGDFTAMIGDPTGKNETRKPLNREQVLENAKTYEEQIYKILDQKHTEVCFNSTWLDALGAKGMIELCAKFSVARMLERDDFAKRYKENRPISIVEFLYPLLQGYDSVVMDADIELGGNDQKFNLLVGRFLQRAYGLNKEQSVITMPLLEGLDGVQKMSKSLGNYVGITEEPNAMFGKIMSVSDDLMWRYYTLLSAKTLEEIEDLKHGILNQTLHPKAVKEELASEIVARYYDNDQAFKAKEQFSKVFSANLLPEILSESDFDEGVGILDVLKQIGFCPSTSQARRDIQGGGVKINQEVVKDESYRFVKGNYVIQLGKKRFMKLNIN
;
A
#
# COMPACT_ATOMS: atom_id res chain seq x y z
N MET A 1 -20.31 17.84 22.47
CA MET A 1 -19.98 16.41 22.53
C MET A 1 -20.48 15.68 21.29
N GLU A 2 -21.78 15.64 21.02
CA GLU A 2 -22.38 14.92 19.88
C GLU A 2 -21.76 15.33 18.51
N GLN A 3 -21.57 16.63 18.27
CA GLN A 3 -20.94 17.08 17.02
C GLN A 3 -19.50 16.55 16.85
N LYS A 4 -18.71 16.51 17.92
CA LYS A 4 -17.34 15.94 17.87
C LYS A 4 -17.36 14.43 17.55
N ILE A 5 -18.30 13.69 18.14
CA ILE A 5 -18.48 12.27 17.89
C ILE A 5 -18.92 12.03 16.44
N SER A 6 -19.92 12.81 15.97
CA SER A 6 -20.39 12.73 14.57
C SER A 6 -19.25 13.00 13.58
N THR A 7 -18.41 14.03 13.82
CA THR A 7 -17.23 14.32 12.99
C THR A 7 -16.24 13.16 13.02
N ALA A 8 -15.91 12.64 14.21
CA ALA A 8 -15.01 11.49 14.35
C ALA A 8 -15.52 10.28 13.56
N LEU A 9 -16.80 9.95 13.68
CA LEU A 9 -17.39 8.82 12.96
C LEU A 9 -17.41 9.04 11.44
N LYS A 10 -17.62 10.28 10.97
CA LYS A 10 -17.54 10.62 9.55
C LYS A 10 -16.13 10.35 9.01
N GLU A 11 -15.10 10.80 9.72
CA GLU A 11 -13.70 10.58 9.34
C GLU A 11 -13.26 9.11 9.50
N ILE A 12 -13.74 8.40 10.51
CA ILE A 12 -13.49 6.96 10.66
C ILE A 12 -14.09 6.17 9.50
N LYS A 13 -15.26 6.55 9.00
CA LYS A 13 -15.89 5.94 7.82
C LYS A 13 -15.18 6.27 6.52
N ARG A 14 -14.44 7.39 6.45
CA ARG A 14 -13.78 7.83 5.23
C ARG A 14 -12.90 6.75 4.63
N GLY A 15 -13.12 6.41 3.37
CA GLY A 15 -12.32 5.45 2.61
C GLY A 15 -12.42 4.01 3.10
N ALA A 16 -13.15 3.70 4.17
CA ALA A 16 -13.39 2.32 4.57
C ALA A 16 -14.28 1.62 3.53
N ASN A 17 -13.95 0.36 3.23
CA ASN A 17 -14.77 -0.46 2.37
C ASN A 17 -15.99 -1.00 3.13
N GLU A 18 -15.77 -1.46 4.36
CA GLU A 18 -16.83 -1.97 5.24
C GLU A 18 -16.42 -1.75 6.70
N ILE A 19 -17.41 -1.49 7.56
CA ILE A 19 -17.24 -1.42 9.01
C ILE A 19 -18.27 -2.33 9.67
N ILE A 20 -17.79 -3.31 10.43
CA ILE A 20 -18.61 -4.22 11.20
C ILE A 20 -18.52 -3.83 12.67
N GLY A 21 -19.65 -3.60 13.33
CA GLY A 21 -19.70 -3.15 14.72
C GLY A 21 -19.49 -1.66 14.90
N LEU A 22 -19.98 -0.83 13.97
CA LEU A 22 -19.86 0.64 14.03
C LEU A 22 -20.40 1.23 15.34
N GLU A 23 -21.50 0.69 15.88
CA GLU A 23 -22.08 1.11 17.16
C GLU A 23 -21.11 0.92 18.35
N TYR A 24 -20.28 -0.12 18.29
CA TYR A 24 -19.24 -0.33 19.31
C TYR A 24 -18.12 0.70 19.16
N ILE A 25 -17.71 1.03 17.94
CA ILE A 25 -16.73 2.12 17.69
C ILE A 25 -17.26 3.45 18.23
N GLU A 26 -18.53 3.77 18.01
CA GLU A 26 -19.15 4.98 18.56
C GLU A 26 -19.07 5.01 20.08
N LYS A 27 -19.39 3.90 20.75
CA LYS A 27 -19.29 3.78 22.22
C LYS A 27 -17.85 4.02 22.71
N LEU A 28 -16.86 3.48 22.02
CA LEU A 28 -15.44 3.66 22.35
C LEU A 28 -15.01 5.12 22.19
N VAL A 29 -15.36 5.76 21.09
CA VAL A 29 -15.05 7.18 20.83
C VAL A 29 -15.76 8.08 21.85
N ARG A 30 -17.02 7.81 22.16
CA ARG A 30 -17.80 8.52 23.19
C ARG A 30 -17.12 8.40 24.54
N LYS A 31 -16.79 7.19 24.96
CA LYS A 31 -16.10 6.91 26.23
C LYS A 31 -14.77 7.68 26.31
N TYR A 32 -13.99 7.70 25.25
CA TYR A 32 -12.75 8.47 25.18
C TYR A 32 -12.99 9.97 25.40
N TYR A 33 -13.98 10.56 24.76
CA TYR A 33 -14.28 11.98 24.95
C TYR A 33 -14.83 12.31 26.34
N GLU A 34 -15.48 11.35 27.01
CA GLU A 34 -16.02 11.51 28.36
C GLU A 34 -14.99 11.28 29.46
N THR A 35 -14.13 10.26 29.30
CA THR A 35 -13.27 9.77 30.40
C THR A 35 -11.78 9.82 30.06
N ASN A 36 -11.38 10.16 28.85
CA ASN A 36 -10.03 10.05 28.31
C ASN A 36 -9.45 8.62 28.33
N GLU A 37 -10.31 7.60 28.49
CA GLU A 37 -9.91 6.20 28.41
C GLU A 37 -9.73 5.78 26.96
N ARG A 38 -8.53 5.30 26.63
CA ARG A 38 -8.19 4.89 25.27
C ARG A 38 -8.60 3.45 24.99
N PHE A 39 -8.98 3.18 23.75
CA PHE A 39 -9.32 1.85 23.27
C PHE A 39 -8.21 1.27 22.38
N ILE A 40 -8.16 -0.06 22.29
CA ILE A 40 -7.09 -0.78 21.58
C ILE A 40 -7.50 -1.01 20.12
N VAL A 41 -6.63 -0.55 19.20
CA VAL A 41 -6.78 -0.83 17.76
C VAL A 41 -5.59 -1.65 17.29
N LYS A 42 -5.84 -2.78 16.65
CA LYS A 42 -4.84 -3.70 16.12
C LYS A 42 -4.83 -3.65 14.59
N ALA A 43 -3.65 -3.75 14.01
CA ALA A 43 -3.45 -4.14 12.62
C ALA A 43 -2.20 -5.02 12.51
N GLY A 44 -2.30 -6.13 11.78
CA GLY A 44 -1.21 -7.08 11.59
C GLY A 44 -0.57 -6.93 10.21
N PHE A 45 0.76 -7.04 10.18
CA PHE A 45 1.57 -6.99 8.97
C PHE A 45 2.61 -8.10 9.00
N ASP A 46 2.58 -8.97 8.02
CA ASP A 46 3.63 -9.95 7.80
C ASP A 46 4.83 -9.27 7.12
N PRO A 47 6.04 -9.32 7.70
CA PRO A 47 7.22 -8.63 7.16
C PRO A 47 7.80 -9.38 5.95
N THR A 48 7.07 -9.36 4.84
CA THR A 48 7.43 -10.08 3.60
C THR A 48 8.47 -9.36 2.75
N ALA A 49 8.77 -8.10 3.06
CA ALA A 49 9.79 -7.27 2.43
C ALA A 49 10.20 -6.15 3.40
N PRO A 50 11.46 -5.63 3.33
CA PRO A 50 11.96 -4.66 4.30
C PRO A 50 11.30 -3.28 4.23
N ASP A 51 10.75 -2.88 3.06
CA ASP A 51 10.21 -1.54 2.85
C ASP A 51 8.70 -1.55 2.66
N LEU A 52 8.06 -0.54 3.21
CA LEU A 52 6.66 -0.25 2.99
C LEU A 52 6.47 0.59 1.71
N HIS A 53 5.29 0.51 1.12
CA HIS A 53 4.86 1.38 0.01
C HIS A 53 3.51 2.02 0.34
N LEU A 54 3.07 3.01 -0.43
CA LEU A 54 1.84 3.76 -0.16
C LEU A 54 0.59 2.86 0.00
N GLY A 55 0.56 1.68 -0.62
CA GLY A 55 -0.52 0.71 -0.42
C GLY A 55 -0.63 0.20 1.03
N HIS A 56 0.50 -0.04 1.70
CA HIS A 56 0.51 -0.41 3.12
C HIS A 56 0.10 0.77 4.01
N THR A 57 0.48 1.99 3.61
CA THR A 57 0.20 3.18 4.42
C THR A 57 -1.26 3.58 4.45
N VAL A 58 -2.11 3.03 3.59
CA VAL A 58 -3.57 3.19 3.70
C VAL A 58 -4.08 2.75 5.07
N LEU A 59 -3.65 1.57 5.54
CA LEU A 59 -3.99 1.07 6.88
C LEU A 59 -3.33 1.91 7.96
N ILE A 60 -2.04 2.26 7.79
CA ILE A 60 -1.27 3.01 8.79
C ILE A 60 -1.85 4.43 8.96
N GLN A 61 -2.28 5.09 7.88
CA GLN A 61 -2.97 6.39 7.94
C GLN A 61 -4.30 6.28 8.69
N LYS A 62 -5.06 5.19 8.48
CA LYS A 62 -6.30 4.96 9.22
C LYS A 62 -6.03 4.71 10.71
N LEU A 63 -4.94 4.02 11.07
CA LEU A 63 -4.50 3.88 12.46
C LEU A 63 -4.16 5.24 13.08
N ALA A 64 -3.40 6.09 12.37
CA ALA A 64 -3.06 7.44 12.83
C ALA A 64 -4.30 8.31 13.03
N LEU A 65 -5.29 8.21 12.12
CA LEU A 65 -6.57 8.87 12.29
C LEU A 65 -7.30 8.40 13.56
N LEU A 66 -7.32 7.10 13.83
CA LEU A 66 -7.95 6.56 15.04
C LEU A 66 -7.22 6.99 16.31
N GLN A 67 -5.90 7.20 16.28
CA GLN A 67 -5.14 7.75 17.42
C GLN A 67 -5.64 9.15 17.82
N GLN A 68 -6.03 9.98 16.84
CA GLN A 68 -6.60 11.31 17.09
C GLN A 68 -7.95 11.22 17.84
N TYR A 69 -8.65 10.11 17.69
CA TYR A 69 -9.94 9.84 18.32
C TYR A 69 -9.88 8.89 19.52
N GLY A 70 -8.68 8.69 20.07
CA GLY A 70 -8.49 7.97 21.33
C GLY A 70 -7.96 6.56 21.21
N ALA A 71 -7.56 6.10 20.03
CA ALA A 71 -6.95 4.78 19.91
C ALA A 71 -5.55 4.72 20.54
N ARG A 72 -5.26 3.58 21.16
CA ARG A 72 -3.91 3.05 21.37
C ARG A 72 -3.68 1.98 20.31
N VAL A 73 -2.72 2.21 19.45
CA VAL A 73 -2.41 1.29 18.36
C VAL A 73 -1.50 0.17 18.85
N LYS A 74 -1.90 -1.06 18.63
CA LYS A 74 -1.05 -2.24 18.70
C LYS A 74 -0.70 -2.65 17.27
N PHE A 75 0.49 -2.23 16.84
CA PHE A 75 1.02 -2.57 15.52
C PHE A 75 1.66 -3.95 15.59
N LEU A 76 1.01 -4.94 15.01
CA LEU A 76 1.45 -6.32 15.06
C LEU A 76 2.36 -6.66 13.88
N ILE A 77 3.56 -7.08 14.17
CA ILE A 77 4.46 -7.73 13.22
C ILE A 77 4.25 -9.24 13.32
N GLY A 78 3.74 -9.83 12.25
CA GLY A 78 3.46 -11.25 12.15
C GLY A 78 4.74 -12.05 11.86
N ASP A 79 5.69 -12.06 12.78
CA ASP A 79 6.96 -12.75 12.61
C ASP A 79 6.80 -14.28 12.65
N PHE A 80 5.83 -14.79 13.37
CA PHE A 80 5.47 -16.22 13.35
C PHE A 80 4.62 -16.56 12.11
N THR A 81 3.60 -15.76 11.82
CA THR A 81 2.67 -16.02 10.71
C THR A 81 3.32 -15.86 9.34
N ALA A 82 4.33 -14.98 9.21
CA ALA A 82 5.12 -14.85 7.98
C ALA A 82 5.88 -16.13 7.59
N MET A 83 6.26 -16.96 8.57
CA MET A 83 6.88 -18.27 8.32
C MET A 83 5.88 -19.28 7.79
N ILE A 84 4.58 -19.10 8.01
CA ILE A 84 3.52 -19.95 7.47
C ILE A 84 3.12 -19.44 6.07
N GLY A 85 2.94 -18.13 5.95
CA GLY A 85 2.49 -17.43 4.77
C GLY A 85 0.96 -17.36 4.66
N ASP A 86 0.45 -16.14 4.47
CA ASP A 86 -0.97 -15.89 4.28
C ASP A 86 -1.50 -16.55 2.98
N PRO A 87 -2.47 -17.46 3.06
CA PRO A 87 -3.07 -18.09 1.90
C PRO A 87 -4.05 -17.20 1.13
N THR A 88 -4.40 -16.03 1.66
CA THR A 88 -5.44 -15.14 1.12
C THR A 88 -5.17 -14.74 -0.34
N GLY A 89 -6.16 -14.97 -1.20
CA GLY A 89 -6.16 -14.54 -2.60
C GLY A 89 -5.12 -15.22 -3.50
N LYS A 90 -4.57 -16.36 -3.10
CA LYS A 90 -3.55 -17.09 -3.88
C LYS A 90 -4.05 -18.45 -4.35
N ASN A 91 -3.57 -18.81 -5.52
CA ASN A 91 -3.80 -20.14 -6.09
C ASN A 91 -2.84 -21.20 -5.55
N GLU A 92 -1.77 -20.78 -4.88
CA GLU A 92 -0.69 -21.63 -4.34
C GLU A 92 -0.18 -21.05 -3.03
N THR A 93 0.30 -21.93 -2.13
CA THR A 93 0.92 -21.54 -0.85
C THR A 93 2.16 -20.69 -1.11
N ARG A 94 2.33 -19.59 -0.38
CA ARG A 94 3.58 -18.81 -0.42
C ARG A 94 4.74 -19.66 0.02
N LYS A 95 5.92 -19.43 -0.57
CA LYS A 95 7.17 -19.96 0.00
C LYS A 95 7.34 -19.30 1.37
N PRO A 96 7.43 -20.11 2.44
CA PRO A 96 7.63 -19.57 3.78
C PRO A 96 9.00 -18.87 3.85
N LEU A 97 9.04 -17.75 4.57
CA LEU A 97 10.31 -17.08 4.89
C LEU A 97 10.98 -17.80 6.05
N ASN A 98 12.32 -17.76 6.10
CA ASN A 98 13.03 -18.21 7.28
C ASN A 98 13.01 -17.10 8.36
N ARG A 99 13.30 -17.50 9.62
CA ARG A 99 13.24 -16.59 10.77
C ARG A 99 14.19 -15.39 10.63
N GLU A 100 15.35 -15.58 10.07
CA GLU A 100 16.36 -14.50 9.89
C GLU A 100 15.86 -13.44 8.93
N GLN A 101 15.30 -13.86 7.78
CA GLN A 101 14.70 -12.96 6.80
C GLN A 101 13.53 -12.16 7.37
N VAL A 102 12.69 -12.83 8.17
CA VAL A 102 11.54 -12.18 8.84
C VAL A 102 12.02 -11.10 9.82
N LEU A 103 13.00 -11.41 10.65
CA LEU A 103 13.54 -10.48 11.64
C LEU A 103 14.29 -9.31 10.97
N GLU A 104 15.01 -9.55 9.88
CA GLU A 104 15.68 -8.50 9.12
C GLU A 104 14.65 -7.54 8.48
N ASN A 105 13.63 -8.07 7.84
CA ASN A 105 12.56 -7.27 7.27
C ASN A 105 11.81 -6.47 8.36
N ALA A 106 11.59 -7.06 9.54
CA ALA A 106 10.87 -6.42 10.64
C ALA A 106 11.61 -5.21 11.24
N LYS A 107 12.95 -5.21 11.24
CA LYS A 107 13.78 -4.12 11.81
C LYS A 107 13.45 -2.75 11.23
N THR A 108 13.15 -2.69 9.93
CA THR A 108 12.90 -1.41 9.24
C THR A 108 11.46 -0.92 9.44
N TYR A 109 10.53 -1.79 9.84
CA TYR A 109 9.11 -1.43 9.96
C TYR A 109 8.87 -0.40 11.04
N GLU A 110 9.52 -0.55 12.20
CA GLU A 110 9.34 0.36 13.33
C GLU A 110 9.71 1.81 12.97
N GLU A 111 10.84 2.03 12.33
CA GLU A 111 11.26 3.36 11.87
C GLU A 111 10.29 3.94 10.84
N GLN A 112 9.79 3.10 9.93
CA GLN A 112 8.90 3.53 8.86
C GLN A 112 7.50 3.90 9.38
N ILE A 113 6.94 3.14 10.32
CA ILE A 113 5.61 3.41 10.86
C ILE A 113 5.57 4.68 11.70
N TYR A 114 6.65 5.01 12.42
CA TYR A 114 6.72 6.22 13.24
C TYR A 114 6.83 7.52 12.42
N LYS A 115 7.01 7.44 11.11
CA LYS A 115 6.80 8.58 10.22
C LYS A 115 5.33 8.98 10.11
N ILE A 116 4.41 8.11 10.54
CA ILE A 116 2.95 8.29 10.43
C ILE A 116 2.25 8.20 11.78
N LEU A 117 2.64 7.23 12.63
CA LEU A 117 2.01 6.95 13.91
C LEU A 117 2.64 7.76 15.05
N ASP A 118 1.81 8.22 15.97
CA ASP A 118 2.29 8.76 17.24
C ASP A 118 2.89 7.64 18.10
N GLN A 119 4.19 7.72 18.33
CA GLN A 119 4.95 6.74 19.11
C GLN A 119 4.41 6.57 20.55
N LYS A 120 3.92 7.65 21.18
CA LYS A 120 3.39 7.58 22.56
C LYS A 120 2.15 6.69 22.68
N HIS A 121 1.42 6.53 21.59
CA HIS A 121 0.18 5.77 21.53
C HIS A 121 0.27 4.57 20.60
N THR A 122 1.50 4.12 20.30
CA THR A 122 1.79 2.94 19.51
C THR A 122 2.64 1.95 20.30
N GLU A 123 2.23 0.69 20.26
CA GLU A 123 2.96 -0.45 20.78
C GLU A 123 3.23 -1.41 19.64
N VAL A 124 4.51 -1.69 19.35
CA VAL A 124 4.90 -2.70 18.36
C VAL A 124 4.92 -4.06 19.07
N CYS A 125 4.18 -5.01 18.53
CA CYS A 125 4.04 -6.37 19.07
C CYS A 125 4.52 -7.39 18.05
N PHE A 126 5.03 -8.52 18.54
CA PHE A 126 5.46 -9.67 17.72
C PHE A 126 4.65 -10.89 18.12
N ASN A 127 3.98 -11.54 17.17
CA ASN A 127 3.11 -12.66 17.51
C ASN A 127 3.86 -13.95 17.90
N SER A 128 5.13 -14.08 17.57
CA SER A 128 5.98 -15.15 18.12
C SER A 128 5.99 -15.17 19.65
N THR A 129 5.83 -14.00 20.31
CA THR A 129 5.83 -13.88 21.76
C THR A 129 4.80 -14.79 22.44
N TRP A 130 3.64 -14.98 21.86
CA TRP A 130 2.59 -15.85 22.40
C TRP A 130 2.36 -17.11 21.57
N LEU A 131 2.63 -17.09 20.28
CA LEU A 131 2.41 -18.25 19.41
C LEU A 131 3.48 -19.34 19.63
N ASP A 132 4.73 -18.97 19.86
CA ASP A 132 5.79 -19.92 20.24
C ASP A 132 5.46 -20.63 21.58
N ALA A 133 4.84 -19.89 22.51
CA ALA A 133 4.45 -20.42 23.83
C ALA A 133 3.18 -21.30 23.80
N LEU A 134 2.39 -21.24 22.71
CA LEU A 134 1.11 -21.94 22.62
C LEU A 134 1.29 -23.46 22.69
N GLY A 135 2.34 -23.97 22.05
CA GLY A 135 2.69 -25.39 22.00
C GLY A 135 1.61 -26.28 21.36
N ALA A 136 1.84 -27.59 21.32
CA ALA A 136 0.90 -28.50 20.67
C ALA A 136 -0.48 -28.54 21.36
N LYS A 137 -0.53 -28.46 22.69
CA LYS A 137 -1.79 -28.46 23.43
C LYS A 137 -2.63 -27.21 23.10
N GLY A 138 -2.04 -26.04 23.15
CA GLY A 138 -2.74 -24.79 22.84
C GLY A 138 -3.20 -24.73 21.37
N MET A 139 -2.42 -25.29 20.44
CA MET A 139 -2.84 -25.42 19.03
C MET A 139 -4.06 -26.32 18.88
N ILE A 140 -4.15 -27.43 19.59
CA ILE A 140 -5.32 -28.31 19.59
C ILE A 140 -6.53 -27.57 20.17
N GLU A 141 -6.36 -26.87 21.29
CA GLU A 141 -7.42 -26.08 21.91
C GLU A 141 -7.92 -24.97 20.99
N LEU A 142 -7.04 -24.30 20.27
CA LEU A 142 -7.38 -23.28 19.28
C LEU A 142 -8.17 -23.87 18.10
N CYS A 143 -7.67 -24.97 17.53
CA CYS A 143 -8.31 -25.68 16.41
C CYS A 143 -9.71 -26.20 16.80
N ALA A 144 -9.90 -26.64 18.05
CA ALA A 144 -11.18 -27.13 18.55
C ALA A 144 -12.29 -26.06 18.59
N LYS A 145 -11.93 -24.77 18.54
CA LYS A 145 -12.90 -23.67 18.58
C LYS A 145 -13.50 -23.32 17.21
N PHE A 146 -12.98 -23.86 16.12
CA PHE A 146 -13.42 -23.50 14.77
C PHE A 146 -13.61 -24.74 13.90
N SER A 147 -14.70 -24.82 13.13
CA SER A 147 -15.00 -25.98 12.29
C SER A 147 -14.43 -25.84 10.88
N VAL A 148 -14.09 -26.97 10.25
CA VAL A 148 -13.71 -27.04 8.84
C VAL A 148 -14.81 -26.47 7.93
N ALA A 149 -16.08 -26.73 8.24
CA ALA A 149 -17.20 -26.18 7.46
C ALA A 149 -17.17 -24.66 7.42
N ARG A 150 -16.90 -24.01 8.54
CA ARG A 150 -16.74 -22.53 8.59
C ARG A 150 -15.46 -22.06 7.88
N MET A 151 -14.39 -22.83 7.95
CA MET A 151 -13.15 -22.49 7.23
C MET A 151 -13.38 -22.48 5.71
N LEU A 152 -14.22 -23.39 5.23
CA LEU A 152 -14.61 -23.50 3.81
C LEU A 152 -15.63 -22.43 3.36
N GLU A 153 -16.10 -21.54 4.25
CA GLU A 153 -16.87 -20.34 3.85
C GLU A 153 -15.99 -19.28 3.21
N ARG A 154 -14.65 -19.35 3.38
CA ARG A 154 -13.72 -18.44 2.72
C ARG A 154 -13.66 -18.73 1.22
N ASP A 155 -13.88 -17.72 0.39
CA ASP A 155 -14.10 -17.85 -1.06
C ASP A 155 -12.99 -18.65 -1.78
N ASP A 156 -11.73 -18.42 -1.45
CA ASP A 156 -10.61 -19.13 -2.07
C ASP A 156 -10.55 -20.60 -1.66
N PHE A 157 -10.84 -20.93 -0.40
CA PHE A 157 -10.94 -22.30 0.06
C PHE A 157 -12.16 -23.01 -0.55
N ALA A 158 -13.32 -22.37 -0.56
CA ALA A 158 -14.51 -22.90 -1.20
C ALA A 158 -14.28 -23.22 -2.68
N LYS A 159 -13.63 -22.31 -3.40
CA LYS A 159 -13.28 -22.50 -4.81
C LYS A 159 -12.32 -23.66 -5.01
N ARG A 160 -11.19 -23.67 -4.28
CA ARG A 160 -10.17 -24.73 -4.39
C ARG A 160 -10.76 -26.10 -4.02
N TYR A 161 -11.58 -26.18 -2.98
CA TYR A 161 -12.26 -27.40 -2.59
C TYR A 161 -13.18 -27.94 -3.69
N LYS A 162 -14.01 -27.07 -4.29
CA LYS A 162 -14.90 -27.46 -5.41
C LYS A 162 -14.13 -27.89 -6.66
N GLU A 163 -12.98 -27.31 -6.92
CA GLU A 163 -12.11 -27.61 -8.05
C GLU A 163 -11.18 -28.79 -7.79
N ASN A 164 -11.30 -29.49 -6.65
CA ASN A 164 -10.40 -30.58 -6.20
C ASN A 164 -8.92 -30.15 -6.20
N ARG A 165 -8.64 -28.89 -5.95
CA ARG A 165 -7.26 -28.40 -5.80
C ARG A 165 -6.81 -28.59 -4.33
N PRO A 166 -5.54 -28.95 -4.10
CA PRO A 166 -5.04 -29.21 -2.76
C PRO A 166 -5.12 -27.95 -1.88
N ILE A 167 -5.54 -28.14 -0.62
CA ILE A 167 -5.49 -27.15 0.45
C ILE A 167 -4.66 -27.79 1.56
N SER A 168 -3.55 -27.17 1.92
CA SER A 168 -2.73 -27.66 3.02
C SER A 168 -3.41 -27.36 4.36
N ILE A 169 -3.32 -28.27 5.31
CA ILE A 169 -3.86 -28.06 6.67
C ILE A 169 -3.28 -26.81 7.32
N VAL A 170 -2.01 -26.50 7.06
CA VAL A 170 -1.36 -25.31 7.59
C VAL A 170 -2.04 -24.01 7.12
N GLU A 171 -2.66 -24.00 5.94
CA GLU A 171 -3.41 -22.86 5.44
C GLU A 171 -4.68 -22.58 6.27
N PHE A 172 -5.28 -23.61 6.87
CA PHE A 172 -6.39 -23.46 7.80
C PHE A 172 -5.94 -22.91 9.17
N LEU A 173 -4.68 -23.12 9.54
CA LEU A 173 -4.16 -22.57 10.79
C LEU A 173 -3.93 -21.07 10.73
N TYR A 174 -3.55 -20.52 9.58
CA TYR A 174 -3.24 -19.08 9.45
C TYR A 174 -4.37 -18.17 9.96
N PRO A 175 -5.64 -18.30 9.52
CA PRO A 175 -6.74 -17.47 10.04
C PRO A 175 -6.98 -17.63 11.54
N LEU A 176 -6.74 -18.83 12.09
CA LEU A 176 -6.90 -19.09 13.52
C LEU A 176 -5.81 -18.40 14.34
N LEU A 177 -4.58 -18.43 13.87
CA LEU A 177 -3.44 -17.76 14.53
C LEU A 177 -3.62 -16.24 14.49
N GLN A 178 -3.98 -15.67 13.34
CA GLN A 178 -4.30 -14.24 13.23
C GLN A 178 -5.48 -13.85 14.13
N GLY A 179 -6.50 -14.69 14.21
CA GLY A 179 -7.64 -14.46 15.09
C GLY A 179 -7.25 -14.57 16.58
N TYR A 180 -6.34 -15.46 16.93
CA TYR A 180 -5.83 -15.60 18.30
C TYR A 180 -4.98 -14.39 18.73
N ASP A 181 -4.26 -13.75 17.81
CA ASP A 181 -3.59 -12.47 18.06
C ASP A 181 -4.57 -11.44 18.64
N SER A 182 -5.81 -11.37 18.12
CA SER A 182 -6.84 -10.44 18.60
C SER A 182 -7.33 -10.78 20.02
N VAL A 183 -7.32 -12.06 20.39
CA VAL A 183 -7.64 -12.51 21.76
C VAL A 183 -6.55 -12.06 22.73
N VAL A 184 -5.28 -12.36 22.42
CA VAL A 184 -4.14 -12.03 23.29
C VAL A 184 -3.94 -10.52 23.42
N MET A 185 -4.11 -9.80 22.31
CA MET A 185 -3.95 -8.34 22.29
C MET A 185 -5.14 -7.59 22.90
N ASP A 186 -6.22 -8.29 23.22
CA ASP A 186 -7.48 -7.72 23.73
C ASP A 186 -7.98 -6.56 22.86
N ALA A 187 -8.02 -6.77 21.54
CA ALA A 187 -8.33 -5.74 20.58
C ALA A 187 -9.80 -5.31 20.66
N ASP A 188 -10.05 -3.99 20.61
CA ASP A 188 -11.41 -3.41 20.49
C ASP A 188 -11.79 -3.20 19.01
N ILE A 189 -10.81 -2.90 18.18
CA ILE A 189 -10.98 -2.74 16.73
C ILE A 189 -9.82 -3.42 16.03
N GLU A 190 -10.10 -4.12 14.94
CA GLU A 190 -9.07 -4.66 14.04
C GLU A 190 -9.22 -4.06 12.63
N LEU A 191 -8.10 -3.55 12.08
CA LEU A 191 -8.01 -3.07 10.71
C LEU A 191 -7.31 -4.07 9.81
N GLY A 192 -7.81 -4.20 8.58
CA GLY A 192 -7.13 -4.96 7.54
C GLY A 192 -7.55 -4.56 6.14
N GLY A 193 -6.88 -5.10 5.13
CA GLY A 193 -7.35 -5.00 3.75
C GLY A 193 -8.68 -5.72 3.54
N ASN A 194 -9.42 -5.36 2.51
CA ASN A 194 -10.69 -6.02 2.20
C ASN A 194 -10.51 -7.52 1.93
N ASP A 195 -9.36 -7.93 1.42
CA ASP A 195 -8.97 -9.32 1.23
C ASP A 195 -8.79 -10.09 2.55
N GLN A 196 -8.60 -9.40 3.67
CA GLN A 196 -8.42 -9.97 5.02
C GLN A 196 -9.73 -10.17 5.78
N LYS A 197 -10.88 -9.75 5.22
CA LYS A 197 -12.17 -9.72 5.94
C LYS A 197 -12.48 -11.01 6.71
N PHE A 198 -12.30 -12.16 6.07
CA PHE A 198 -12.54 -13.46 6.70
C PHE A 198 -11.67 -13.64 7.96
N ASN A 199 -10.38 -13.39 7.86
CA ASN A 199 -9.43 -13.55 8.97
C ASN A 199 -9.78 -12.60 10.14
N LEU A 200 -10.16 -11.35 9.83
CA LEU A 200 -10.60 -10.37 10.83
C LEU A 200 -11.86 -10.84 11.58
N LEU A 201 -12.80 -11.48 10.87
CA LEU A 201 -14.01 -12.05 11.48
C LEU A 201 -13.70 -13.29 12.34
N VAL A 202 -12.68 -14.06 12.00
CA VAL A 202 -12.20 -15.16 12.87
C VAL A 202 -11.72 -14.61 14.21
N GLY A 203 -11.01 -13.46 14.24
CA GLY A 203 -10.61 -12.79 15.47
C GLY A 203 -11.79 -12.43 16.35
N ARG A 204 -12.80 -11.81 15.77
CA ARG A 204 -14.06 -11.48 16.45
C ARG A 204 -14.76 -12.72 17.03
N PHE A 205 -14.80 -13.81 16.27
CA PHE A 205 -15.36 -15.09 16.73
C PHE A 205 -14.55 -15.68 17.89
N LEU A 206 -13.22 -15.69 17.78
CA LEU A 206 -12.35 -16.27 18.80
C LEU A 206 -12.40 -15.49 20.11
N GLN A 207 -12.49 -14.17 20.11
CA GLN A 207 -12.67 -13.39 21.32
C GLN A 207 -13.89 -13.91 22.13
N ARG A 208 -15.03 -14.13 21.47
CA ARG A 208 -16.21 -14.72 22.12
C ARG A 208 -15.97 -16.16 22.58
N ALA A 209 -15.32 -16.99 21.73
CA ALA A 209 -15.04 -18.39 22.04
C ALA A 209 -14.03 -18.58 23.20
N TYR A 210 -13.21 -17.57 23.47
CA TYR A 210 -12.31 -17.50 24.64
C TYR A 210 -12.92 -16.79 25.84
N GLY A 211 -14.20 -16.36 25.74
CA GLY A 211 -14.93 -15.77 26.85
C GLY A 211 -14.61 -14.31 27.15
N LEU A 212 -14.04 -13.57 26.20
CA LEU A 212 -13.92 -12.13 26.34
C LEU A 212 -15.32 -11.48 26.34
N ASN A 213 -15.52 -10.48 27.22
CA ASN A 213 -16.79 -9.74 27.33
C ASN A 213 -17.00 -8.73 26.18
N LYS A 214 -16.28 -8.88 25.10
CA LYS A 214 -16.34 -8.03 23.93
C LYS A 214 -16.08 -8.82 22.64
N GLU A 215 -16.56 -8.27 21.54
CA GLU A 215 -16.21 -8.67 20.19
C GLU A 215 -15.69 -7.45 19.46
N GLN A 216 -14.47 -7.52 18.97
CA GLN A 216 -13.85 -6.40 18.25
C GLN A 216 -14.70 -5.92 17.06
N SER A 217 -14.70 -4.63 16.81
CA SER A 217 -15.15 -4.10 15.54
C SER A 217 -14.11 -4.38 14.46
N VAL A 218 -14.56 -4.48 13.22
CA VAL A 218 -13.70 -4.71 12.05
C VAL A 218 -13.85 -3.55 11.09
N ILE A 219 -12.72 -2.98 10.66
CA ILE A 219 -12.67 -1.98 9.59
C ILE A 219 -11.86 -2.56 8.44
N THR A 220 -12.50 -2.74 7.28
CA THR A 220 -11.78 -3.14 6.07
C THR A 220 -11.49 -1.93 5.20
N MET A 221 -10.24 -1.84 4.73
CA MET A 221 -9.80 -0.80 3.81
C MET A 221 -9.63 -1.38 2.41
N PRO A 222 -9.92 -0.61 1.37
CA PRO A 222 -9.67 -1.05 0.01
C PRO A 222 -8.17 -1.16 -0.25
N LEU A 223 -7.80 -2.05 -1.17
CA LEU A 223 -6.46 -2.08 -1.73
C LEU A 223 -6.25 -0.81 -2.57
N LEU A 224 -5.08 -0.19 -2.43
CA LEU A 224 -4.69 0.96 -3.24
C LEU A 224 -4.23 0.48 -4.61
N GLU A 225 -4.74 1.07 -5.65
CA GLU A 225 -4.28 0.86 -7.02
C GLU A 225 -2.87 1.44 -7.20
N GLY A 226 -2.04 0.74 -7.96
CA GLY A 226 -0.70 1.20 -8.31
C GLY A 226 -0.70 2.31 -9.36
N LEU A 227 0.48 2.69 -9.84
CA LEU A 227 0.66 3.77 -10.81
C LEU A 227 -0.06 3.51 -12.14
N ASP A 228 -0.36 2.24 -12.44
CA ASP A 228 -1.14 1.82 -13.60
C ASP A 228 -2.66 2.13 -13.48
N GLY A 229 -3.15 2.42 -12.27
CA GLY A 229 -4.54 2.72 -11.98
C GLY A 229 -5.50 1.52 -12.08
N VAL A 230 -4.99 0.31 -12.22
CA VAL A 230 -5.79 -0.91 -12.45
C VAL A 230 -5.47 -1.99 -11.42
N GLN A 231 -4.21 -2.37 -11.32
CA GLN A 231 -3.79 -3.42 -10.41
C GLN A 231 -3.45 -2.85 -9.03
N LYS A 232 -3.61 -3.67 -7.99
CA LYS A 232 -3.18 -3.27 -6.65
C LYS A 232 -1.71 -2.89 -6.65
N MET A 233 -1.36 -1.87 -5.87
CA MET A 233 0.02 -1.45 -5.68
C MET A 233 0.86 -2.61 -5.13
N SER A 234 1.95 -2.94 -5.81
CA SER A 234 2.83 -4.04 -5.44
C SER A 234 4.24 -3.85 -5.99
N LYS A 235 5.24 -4.21 -5.19
CA LYS A 235 6.65 -4.24 -5.64
C LYS A 235 6.87 -5.23 -6.79
N SER A 236 6.25 -6.40 -6.73
CA SER A 236 6.38 -7.42 -7.77
C SER A 236 5.80 -7.01 -9.12
N LEU A 237 4.89 -6.04 -9.13
CA LEU A 237 4.29 -5.48 -10.35
C LEU A 237 5.02 -4.22 -10.83
N GLY A 238 5.98 -3.69 -10.06
CA GLY A 238 6.71 -2.47 -10.42
C GLY A 238 5.85 -1.20 -10.44
N ASN A 239 4.58 -1.26 -9.98
CA ASN A 239 3.60 -0.17 -10.02
C ASN A 239 3.47 0.58 -8.68
N TYR A 240 4.49 0.55 -7.85
CA TYR A 240 4.45 1.06 -6.48
C TYR A 240 5.21 2.38 -6.29
N VAL A 241 4.88 3.06 -5.17
CA VAL A 241 5.64 4.17 -4.60
C VAL A 241 6.10 3.73 -3.22
N GLY A 242 7.42 3.55 -3.04
CA GLY A 242 8.02 3.22 -1.75
C GLY A 242 8.10 4.46 -0.85
N ILE A 243 7.93 4.28 0.47
CA ILE A 243 8.02 5.42 1.41
C ILE A 243 9.45 5.80 1.76
N THR A 244 10.41 5.02 1.29
CA THR A 244 11.86 5.25 1.43
C THR A 244 12.50 5.68 0.10
N GLU A 245 11.73 5.84 -0.97
CA GLU A 245 12.24 6.32 -2.25
C GLU A 245 12.66 7.79 -2.16
N GLU A 246 13.67 8.17 -2.94
CA GLU A 246 14.13 9.56 -3.04
C GLU A 246 12.97 10.54 -3.31
N PRO A 247 12.97 11.74 -2.67
CA PRO A 247 11.87 12.71 -2.77
C PRO A 247 11.45 13.04 -4.21
N ASN A 248 12.42 13.22 -5.11
CA ASN A 248 12.16 13.53 -6.52
C ASN A 248 11.46 12.38 -7.25
N ALA A 249 11.88 11.13 -6.97
CA ALA A 249 11.28 9.94 -7.56
C ALA A 249 9.86 9.74 -7.05
N MET A 250 9.64 9.87 -5.73
CA MET A 250 8.33 9.79 -5.11
C MET A 250 7.37 10.84 -5.69
N PHE A 251 7.80 12.11 -5.75
CA PHE A 251 7.02 13.21 -6.33
C PHE A 251 6.64 12.92 -7.77
N GLY A 252 7.61 12.57 -8.61
CA GLY A 252 7.39 12.25 -10.02
C GLY A 252 6.41 11.09 -10.25
N LYS A 253 6.51 10.03 -9.45
CA LYS A 253 5.59 8.89 -9.49
C LYS A 253 4.16 9.31 -9.14
N ILE A 254 3.95 10.11 -8.08
CA ILE A 254 2.61 10.59 -7.70
C ILE A 254 2.05 11.51 -8.80
N MET A 255 2.88 12.37 -9.40
CA MET A 255 2.46 13.22 -10.52
C MET A 255 2.07 12.41 -11.76
N SER A 256 2.51 11.16 -11.90
CA SER A 256 2.21 10.30 -13.06
C SER A 256 0.83 9.63 -13.01
N VAL A 257 0.18 9.58 -11.86
CA VAL A 257 -1.15 8.96 -11.74
C VAL A 257 -2.20 9.73 -12.52
N SER A 258 -3.28 9.06 -12.95
CA SER A 258 -4.41 9.71 -13.61
C SER A 258 -5.13 10.67 -12.67
N ASP A 259 -5.91 11.61 -13.22
CA ASP A 259 -6.67 12.55 -12.39
C ASP A 259 -7.78 11.84 -11.59
N ASP A 260 -8.34 10.74 -12.12
CA ASP A 260 -9.30 9.91 -11.38
C ASP A 260 -8.63 9.19 -10.20
N LEU A 261 -7.44 8.61 -10.42
CA LEU A 261 -6.70 7.94 -9.37
C LEU A 261 -6.20 8.92 -8.29
N MET A 262 -5.91 10.17 -8.66
CA MET A 262 -5.55 11.23 -7.72
C MET A 262 -6.59 11.39 -6.61
N TRP A 263 -7.89 11.35 -6.92
CA TRP A 263 -8.95 11.46 -5.91
C TRP A 263 -9.01 10.28 -4.96
N ARG A 264 -8.68 9.11 -5.48
CA ARG A 264 -8.53 7.90 -4.67
C ARG A 264 -7.39 8.05 -3.67
N TYR A 265 -6.25 8.56 -4.13
CA TYR A 265 -5.08 8.84 -3.28
C TYR A 265 -5.38 9.93 -2.24
N TYR A 266 -6.09 10.99 -2.61
CA TYR A 266 -6.57 11.99 -1.65
C TYR A 266 -7.42 11.36 -0.55
N THR A 267 -8.41 10.54 -0.92
CA THR A 267 -9.32 9.91 0.04
C THR A 267 -8.60 8.97 1.01
N LEU A 268 -7.59 8.23 0.55
CA LEU A 268 -6.95 7.16 1.31
C LEU A 268 -5.63 7.55 1.99
N LEU A 269 -4.93 8.55 1.45
CA LEU A 269 -3.59 8.89 1.89
C LEU A 269 -3.45 10.31 2.44
N SER A 270 -4.29 11.27 2.03
CA SER A 270 -4.16 12.66 2.47
C SER A 270 -4.65 12.85 3.91
N ALA A 271 -4.06 13.82 4.61
CA ALA A 271 -4.53 14.30 5.91
C ALA A 271 -5.70 15.28 5.79
N LYS A 272 -6.03 15.77 4.57
CA LYS A 272 -7.16 16.66 4.34
C LYS A 272 -8.47 15.99 4.75
N THR A 273 -9.39 16.77 5.28
CA THR A 273 -10.76 16.33 5.58
C THR A 273 -11.55 16.03 4.29
N LEU A 274 -12.66 15.28 4.43
CA LEU A 274 -13.57 15.08 3.29
C LEU A 274 -14.09 16.38 2.71
N GLU A 275 -14.34 17.39 3.55
CA GLU A 275 -14.82 18.71 3.12
C GLU A 275 -13.77 19.42 2.26
N GLU A 276 -12.51 19.46 2.71
CA GLU A 276 -11.41 20.06 1.93
C GLU A 276 -11.19 19.32 0.60
N ILE A 277 -11.36 17.99 0.56
CA ILE A 277 -11.25 17.21 -0.69
C ILE A 277 -12.41 17.57 -1.66
N GLU A 278 -13.63 17.72 -1.16
CA GLU A 278 -14.76 18.16 -1.98
C GLU A 278 -14.58 19.60 -2.49
N ASP A 279 -14.04 20.51 -1.68
CA ASP A 279 -13.71 21.87 -2.10
C ASP A 279 -12.69 21.88 -3.25
N LEU A 280 -11.66 21.02 -3.21
CA LEU A 280 -10.73 20.86 -4.31
C LEU A 280 -11.40 20.34 -5.59
N LYS A 281 -12.34 19.38 -5.47
CA LYS A 281 -13.12 18.89 -6.62
C LYS A 281 -13.99 19.98 -7.22
N HIS A 282 -14.70 20.73 -6.37
CA HIS A 282 -15.50 21.88 -6.82
C HIS A 282 -14.63 22.95 -7.48
N GLY A 283 -13.44 23.22 -6.95
CA GLY A 283 -12.49 24.15 -7.55
C GLY A 283 -12.07 23.74 -8.97
N ILE A 284 -11.86 22.45 -9.21
CA ILE A 284 -11.57 21.95 -10.57
C ILE A 284 -12.80 22.05 -11.48
N LEU A 285 -13.98 21.64 -11.00
CA LEU A 285 -15.23 21.70 -11.78
C LEU A 285 -15.56 23.15 -12.20
N ASN A 286 -15.37 24.11 -11.31
CA ASN A 286 -15.60 25.52 -11.54
C ASN A 286 -14.43 26.24 -12.24
N GLN A 287 -13.39 25.49 -12.66
CA GLN A 287 -12.18 26.00 -13.33
C GLN A 287 -11.40 27.06 -12.53
N THR A 288 -11.58 27.12 -11.20
CA THR A 288 -10.81 27.96 -10.29
C THR A 288 -9.49 27.31 -9.89
N LEU A 289 -9.40 25.98 -9.98
CA LEU A 289 -8.19 25.19 -9.75
C LEU A 289 -7.85 24.36 -10.97
N HIS A 290 -6.55 24.22 -11.23
CA HIS A 290 -6.07 23.34 -12.30
C HIS A 290 -5.75 21.94 -11.74
N PRO A 291 -6.18 20.83 -12.37
CA PRO A 291 -5.92 19.47 -11.87
C PRO A 291 -4.43 19.18 -11.54
N LYS A 292 -3.51 19.72 -12.37
CA LYS A 292 -2.07 19.62 -12.11
C LYS A 292 -1.67 20.23 -10.76
N ALA A 293 -2.20 21.42 -10.42
CA ALA A 293 -1.86 22.09 -9.16
C ALA A 293 -2.38 21.29 -7.96
N VAL A 294 -3.58 20.72 -8.06
CA VAL A 294 -4.14 19.85 -7.02
C VAL A 294 -3.30 18.57 -6.88
N LYS A 295 -2.83 17.99 -7.97
CA LYS A 295 -1.94 16.83 -7.91
C LYS A 295 -0.57 17.15 -7.34
N GLU A 296 0.00 18.32 -7.66
CA GLU A 296 1.25 18.81 -7.06
C GLU A 296 1.11 19.02 -5.55
N GLU A 297 -0.05 19.47 -5.08
CA GLU A 297 -0.33 19.62 -3.66
C GLU A 297 -0.32 18.25 -2.95
N LEU A 298 -1.00 17.25 -3.51
CA LEU A 298 -0.99 15.88 -3.00
C LEU A 298 0.42 15.28 -2.98
N ALA A 299 1.18 15.45 -4.06
CA ALA A 299 2.54 14.95 -4.15
C ALA A 299 3.45 15.61 -3.11
N SER A 300 3.31 16.93 -2.91
CA SER A 300 4.04 17.67 -1.89
C SER A 300 3.67 17.20 -0.47
N GLU A 301 2.38 17.01 -0.19
CA GLU A 301 1.91 16.49 1.10
C GLU A 301 2.53 15.12 1.42
N ILE A 302 2.50 14.19 0.45
CA ILE A 302 3.02 12.84 0.64
C ILE A 302 4.54 12.88 0.84
N VAL A 303 5.30 13.63 0.03
CA VAL A 303 6.76 13.75 0.20
C VAL A 303 7.09 14.38 1.56
N ALA A 304 6.41 15.47 1.95
CA ALA A 304 6.64 16.13 3.23
C ALA A 304 6.43 15.21 4.44
N ARG A 305 5.48 14.28 4.35
CA ARG A 305 5.19 13.30 5.41
C ARG A 305 6.35 12.34 5.66
N TYR A 306 7.05 11.90 4.63
CA TYR A 306 8.13 10.91 4.76
C TYR A 306 9.50 11.56 4.91
N TYR A 307 9.62 12.82 4.54
CA TYR A 307 10.85 13.61 4.64
C TYR A 307 10.60 14.89 5.43
N ASP A 308 10.42 16.02 4.74
CA ASP A 308 10.07 17.33 5.31
C ASP A 308 9.54 18.27 4.21
N ASN A 309 9.10 19.45 4.63
CA ASN A 309 8.57 20.46 3.69
C ASN A 309 9.63 21.02 2.73
N ASP A 310 10.91 21.08 3.15
CA ASP A 310 12.01 21.57 2.30
C ASP A 310 12.28 20.60 1.15
N GLN A 311 12.33 19.30 1.45
CA GLN A 311 12.49 18.25 0.45
C GLN A 311 11.28 18.18 -0.51
N ALA A 312 10.07 18.36 0.00
CA ALA A 312 8.88 18.41 -0.84
C ALA A 312 8.91 19.62 -1.79
N PHE A 313 9.33 20.79 -1.29
CA PHE A 313 9.48 21.99 -2.10
C PHE A 313 10.55 21.80 -3.19
N LYS A 314 11.71 21.26 -2.84
CA LYS A 314 12.78 20.97 -3.81
C LYS A 314 12.34 19.98 -4.87
N ALA A 315 11.62 18.89 -4.49
CA ALA A 315 11.09 17.93 -5.43
C ALA A 315 10.07 18.56 -6.40
N LYS A 316 9.20 19.44 -5.91
CA LYS A 316 8.27 20.21 -6.75
C LYS A 316 9.00 21.15 -7.72
N GLU A 317 10.00 21.88 -7.25
CA GLU A 317 10.81 22.76 -8.12
C GLU A 317 11.53 21.96 -9.21
N GLN A 318 12.17 20.85 -8.82
CA GLN A 318 12.86 19.97 -9.74
C GLN A 318 11.90 19.42 -10.81
N PHE A 319 10.73 18.93 -10.38
CA PHE A 319 9.68 18.48 -11.29
C PHE A 319 9.26 19.58 -12.27
N SER A 320 9.06 20.81 -11.75
CA SER A 320 8.68 21.96 -12.57
C SER A 320 9.76 22.35 -13.60
N LYS A 321 11.04 22.32 -13.20
CA LYS A 321 12.19 22.58 -14.12
C LYS A 321 12.25 21.55 -15.24
N VAL A 322 12.14 20.27 -14.90
CA VAL A 322 12.18 19.18 -15.90
C VAL A 322 11.04 19.31 -16.92
N PHE A 323 9.83 19.65 -16.47
CA PHE A 323 8.66 19.71 -17.35
C PHE A 323 8.45 21.07 -18.03
N SER A 324 8.91 22.18 -17.45
CA SER A 324 8.78 23.53 -18.07
C SER A 324 9.87 23.81 -19.09
N ALA A 325 11.07 23.25 -18.88
CA ALA A 325 12.24 23.55 -19.74
C ALA A 325 12.51 22.46 -20.80
N ASN A 326 11.66 21.43 -20.95
CA ASN A 326 12.01 20.22 -21.71
C ASN A 326 13.37 19.60 -21.31
N LEU A 327 13.83 19.88 -20.08
CA LEU A 327 15.09 19.35 -19.58
C LEU A 327 14.94 17.87 -19.22
N LEU A 328 16.04 17.14 -19.40
CA LEU A 328 16.09 15.74 -19.03
C LEU A 328 16.06 15.60 -17.50
N PRO A 329 15.39 14.55 -16.94
CA PRO A 329 15.50 14.23 -15.52
C PRO A 329 16.97 14.05 -15.11
N GLU A 330 17.35 14.54 -13.92
CA GLU A 330 18.72 14.38 -13.41
C GLU A 330 19.10 12.92 -13.14
N ILE A 331 18.11 12.09 -12.84
CA ILE A 331 18.31 10.65 -12.63
C ILE A 331 17.53 9.91 -13.70
N LEU A 332 18.26 9.28 -14.62
CA LEU A 332 17.72 8.40 -15.65
C LEU A 332 18.11 6.95 -15.33
N SER A 333 17.19 6.03 -15.52
CA SER A 333 17.55 4.61 -15.60
C SER A 333 18.51 4.41 -16.78
N GLU A 334 19.51 3.55 -16.60
CA GLU A 334 20.52 3.28 -17.63
C GLU A 334 20.33 1.86 -18.19
N SER A 335 20.66 1.68 -19.46
CA SER A 335 20.75 0.39 -20.12
C SER A 335 21.92 0.35 -21.09
N ASP A 336 22.62 -0.79 -21.11
CA ASP A 336 23.78 -1.01 -21.97
C ASP A 336 23.36 -1.79 -23.22
N PHE A 337 23.93 -1.40 -24.38
CA PHE A 337 23.73 -2.07 -25.65
C PHE A 337 25.02 -2.10 -26.46
N ASP A 338 25.07 -3.05 -27.39
CA ASP A 338 26.18 -3.16 -28.33
C ASP A 338 26.05 -2.15 -29.49
N GLU A 339 27.17 -1.70 -30.04
CA GLU A 339 27.18 -0.86 -31.22
C GLU A 339 26.47 -1.48 -32.40
N GLY A 340 25.69 -0.68 -33.13
CA GLY A 340 24.91 -1.11 -34.27
C GLY A 340 23.50 -1.60 -33.92
N VAL A 341 23.10 -1.61 -32.64
CA VAL A 341 21.73 -1.93 -32.25
C VAL A 341 20.71 -0.99 -32.91
N GLY A 342 19.59 -1.54 -33.39
CA GLY A 342 18.53 -0.77 -34.03
C GLY A 342 17.59 -0.09 -33.01
N ILE A 343 17.11 1.12 -33.33
CA ILE A 343 16.20 1.88 -32.47
C ILE A 343 14.90 1.11 -32.11
N LEU A 344 14.38 0.30 -33.01
CA LEU A 344 13.17 -0.51 -32.79
C LEU A 344 13.40 -1.57 -31.70
N ASP A 345 14.57 -2.20 -31.71
CA ASP A 345 14.95 -3.23 -30.75
C ASP A 345 15.22 -2.61 -29.38
N VAL A 346 15.92 -1.46 -29.35
CA VAL A 346 16.15 -0.69 -28.12
C VAL A 346 14.82 -0.34 -27.47
N LEU A 347 13.87 0.30 -28.18
CA LEU A 347 12.57 0.72 -27.65
C LEU A 347 11.74 -0.46 -27.09
N LYS A 348 11.88 -1.64 -27.69
CA LYS A 348 11.24 -2.86 -27.19
C LYS A 348 11.93 -3.41 -25.94
N GLN A 349 13.27 -3.50 -25.96
CA GLN A 349 14.05 -4.09 -24.87
C GLN A 349 13.99 -3.26 -23.58
N ILE A 350 13.99 -1.93 -23.68
CA ILE A 350 13.82 -1.03 -22.54
C ILE A 350 12.35 -0.92 -22.05
N GLY A 351 11.43 -1.66 -22.69
CA GLY A 351 10.02 -1.68 -22.29
C GLY A 351 9.22 -0.44 -22.65
N PHE A 352 9.76 0.45 -23.49
CA PHE A 352 9.01 1.64 -23.94
C PHE A 352 7.90 1.30 -24.90
N CYS A 353 8.08 0.26 -25.70
CA CYS A 353 7.08 -0.25 -26.63
C CYS A 353 6.88 -1.77 -26.42
N PRO A 354 5.64 -2.28 -26.47
CA PRO A 354 5.38 -3.71 -26.32
C PRO A 354 5.83 -4.53 -27.54
N SER A 355 6.01 -3.87 -28.69
CA SER A 355 6.43 -4.51 -29.93
C SER A 355 7.16 -3.53 -30.85
N THR A 356 7.96 -4.07 -31.79
CA THR A 356 8.62 -3.29 -32.83
C THR A 356 7.63 -2.58 -33.77
N SER A 357 6.43 -3.14 -33.97
CA SER A 357 5.35 -2.50 -34.74
C SER A 357 4.81 -1.26 -34.02
N GLN A 358 4.72 -1.26 -32.68
CA GLN A 358 4.34 -0.07 -31.93
C GLN A 358 5.48 0.96 -31.97
N ALA A 359 6.72 0.54 -31.77
CA ALA A 359 7.87 1.40 -31.86
C ALA A 359 7.96 2.15 -33.20
N ARG A 360 7.67 1.45 -34.32
CA ARG A 360 7.60 2.04 -35.66
C ARG A 360 6.57 3.15 -35.75
N ARG A 361 5.36 2.90 -35.26
CA ARG A 361 4.29 3.92 -35.24
C ARG A 361 4.65 5.14 -34.43
N ASP A 362 5.27 4.93 -33.25
CA ASP A 362 5.67 6.01 -32.37
C ASP A 362 6.82 6.86 -32.97
N ILE A 363 7.77 6.24 -33.71
CA ILE A 363 8.82 6.94 -34.45
C ILE A 363 8.21 7.76 -35.59
N GLN A 364 7.36 7.15 -36.41
CA GLN A 364 6.70 7.84 -37.54
C GLN A 364 5.81 8.99 -37.06
N GLY A 365 5.14 8.81 -35.91
CA GLY A 365 4.36 9.86 -35.25
C GLY A 365 5.18 10.97 -34.60
N GLY A 366 6.52 10.89 -34.63
CA GLY A 366 7.40 11.90 -34.03
C GLY A 366 7.43 11.85 -32.50
N GLY A 367 6.98 10.74 -31.91
CA GLY A 367 6.94 10.54 -30.43
C GLY A 367 8.28 10.17 -29.84
N VAL A 368 9.28 9.78 -30.64
CA VAL A 368 10.61 9.36 -30.18
C VAL A 368 11.64 10.47 -30.41
N LYS A 369 12.45 10.73 -29.37
CA LYS A 369 13.59 11.64 -29.45
C LYS A 369 14.87 10.95 -28.95
N ILE A 370 15.99 11.27 -29.57
CA ILE A 370 17.34 10.93 -29.13
C ILE A 370 18.08 12.24 -28.87
N ASN A 371 18.62 12.40 -27.64
CA ASN A 371 19.30 13.63 -27.22
C ASN A 371 18.48 14.90 -27.52
N GLN A 372 17.16 14.83 -27.26
CA GLN A 372 16.14 15.87 -27.47
C GLN A 372 15.74 16.11 -28.94
N GLU A 373 16.37 15.51 -29.93
CA GLU A 373 16.03 15.62 -31.33
C GLU A 373 15.04 14.52 -31.74
N VAL A 374 14.01 14.91 -32.50
CA VAL A 374 12.99 13.96 -32.99
C VAL A 374 13.60 13.05 -34.04
N VAL A 375 13.51 11.75 -33.80
CA VAL A 375 13.94 10.72 -34.77
C VAL A 375 12.72 10.22 -35.51
N LYS A 376 12.77 10.25 -36.87
CA LYS A 376 11.74 9.72 -37.76
C LYS A 376 12.24 8.51 -38.56
N ASP A 377 13.54 8.23 -38.53
CA ASP A 377 14.15 7.12 -39.21
C ASP A 377 14.06 5.84 -38.37
N GLU A 378 13.22 4.91 -38.80
CA GLU A 378 13.06 3.61 -38.13
C GLU A 378 14.24 2.66 -38.36
N SER A 379 15.12 2.96 -39.29
CA SER A 379 16.34 2.21 -39.58
C SER A 379 17.55 2.71 -38.76
N TYR A 380 17.36 3.74 -37.88
CA TYR A 380 18.42 4.33 -37.08
C TYR A 380 19.15 3.27 -36.25
N ARG A 381 20.50 3.27 -36.35
CA ARG A 381 21.37 2.40 -35.58
C ARG A 381 22.29 3.23 -34.71
N PHE A 382 22.41 2.82 -33.47
CA PHE A 382 23.27 3.50 -32.51
C PHE A 382 24.75 3.18 -32.79
N VAL A 383 25.57 4.18 -32.76
CA VAL A 383 27.05 4.05 -32.75
C VAL A 383 27.54 4.16 -31.30
N LYS A 384 28.78 3.76 -31.04
CA LYS A 384 29.41 3.85 -29.73
C LYS A 384 29.24 5.24 -29.11
N GLY A 385 28.70 5.32 -27.87
CA GLY A 385 28.46 6.58 -27.19
C GLY A 385 27.35 6.53 -26.17
N ASN A 386 27.08 7.66 -25.53
CA ASN A 386 25.99 7.81 -24.54
C ASN A 386 24.86 8.61 -25.17
N TYR A 387 23.65 8.08 -25.02
CA TYR A 387 22.45 8.69 -25.58
C TYR A 387 21.37 8.80 -24.51
N VAL A 388 20.47 9.77 -24.68
CA VAL A 388 19.22 9.81 -23.94
C VAL A 388 18.09 9.61 -24.91
N ILE A 389 17.37 8.47 -24.79
CA ILE A 389 16.17 8.20 -25.55
C ILE A 389 14.94 8.63 -24.78
N GLN A 390 14.00 9.26 -25.48
CA GLN A 390 12.72 9.71 -24.95
C GLN A 390 11.58 9.20 -25.80
N LEU A 391 10.50 8.70 -25.16
CA LEU A 391 9.24 8.39 -25.84
C LEU A 391 8.08 9.16 -25.19
N GLY A 392 7.46 10.02 -25.99
CA GLY A 392 6.43 10.95 -25.54
C GLY A 392 7.01 11.98 -24.54
N LYS A 393 6.17 12.42 -23.57
CA LYS A 393 6.58 13.45 -22.61
C LYS A 393 7.12 12.88 -21.29
N LYS A 394 7.00 11.57 -21.05
CA LYS A 394 7.18 11.00 -19.70
C LYS A 394 8.24 9.89 -19.62
N ARG A 395 8.61 9.25 -20.72
CA ARG A 395 9.52 8.09 -20.70
C ARG A 395 10.89 8.51 -21.18
N PHE A 396 11.89 8.37 -20.32
CA PHE A 396 13.30 8.69 -20.61
C PHE A 396 14.19 7.55 -20.14
N MET A 397 15.27 7.28 -20.85
CA MET A 397 16.30 6.33 -20.46
C MET A 397 17.63 6.75 -21.03
N LYS A 398 18.70 6.57 -20.27
CA LYS A 398 20.08 6.73 -20.74
C LYS A 398 20.56 5.41 -21.33
N LEU A 399 21.14 5.47 -22.50
CA LEU A 399 21.71 4.32 -23.19
C LEU A 399 23.21 4.48 -23.24
N ASN A 400 23.94 3.47 -22.83
CA ASN A 400 25.38 3.38 -22.98
C ASN A 400 25.65 2.38 -24.10
N ILE A 401 26.17 2.83 -25.23
CA ILE A 401 26.48 1.99 -26.39
C ILE A 401 27.97 1.70 -26.35
N ASN A 402 28.33 0.43 -26.21
CA ASN A 402 29.70 -0.06 -26.01
C ASN A 402 30.34 -0.54 -27.32
#